data_ce46c11f10eba9cd17072041cae38001
#
_entry.id   ce46c11f10eba9cd17072041cae38001
#
_cell.length_a   1.000
_cell.length_b   1.000
_cell.length_c   1.000
_cell.angle_alpha   90.00
_cell.angle_beta   90.00
_cell.angle_gamma   90.00
#
_symmetry.space_group_name_H-M   'P 1'
#
loop_
_entity.id
_entity.type
_entity.pdbx_description
1 polymer ?
#
loop_
_entity_poly.entity_id
_entity_poly.type
_entity_poly.pdbx_seq_one_letter_code
_entity_poly.pdbx_strand_id
1 'polypeptide(L)' 'MKNWVQQAREASGLSLDDCASALFPSRDAFAQKDANPGTITLNELRVLHNVFNEDARKIVQKALLEIYL' A
#
# COMPACT_ATOMS: atom_id res chain seq x y z
N MET A 1 -2.57 -15.44 4.50
CA MET A 1 -3.20 -14.26 5.11
C MET A 1 -2.72 -12.99 4.38
N LYS A 2 -3.62 -12.06 4.15
CA LYS A 2 -3.26 -10.81 3.48
C LYS A 2 -2.58 -9.85 4.44
N ASN A 3 -1.52 -9.20 3.97
CA ASN A 3 -0.85 -8.17 4.75
C ASN A 3 -1.65 -6.84 4.67
N TRP A 4 -1.21 -5.84 5.43
CA TRP A 4 -1.94 -4.58 5.52
C TRP A 4 -1.97 -3.80 4.20
N VAL A 5 -0.93 -3.91 3.37
CA VAL A 5 -0.93 -3.26 2.05
C VAL A 5 -1.98 -3.87 1.14
N GLN A 6 -2.05 -5.19 1.11
CA GLN A 6 -3.03 -5.91 0.30
C GLN A 6 -4.44 -5.60 0.77
N GLN A 7 -4.67 -5.56 2.09
CA GLN A 7 -5.97 -5.21 2.65
C GLN A 7 -6.38 -3.78 2.27
N ALA A 8 -5.46 -2.83 2.39
CA ALA A 8 -5.73 -1.44 2.04
C ALA A 8 -6.02 -1.28 0.54
N ARG A 9 -5.22 -1.94 -0.29
CA ARG A 9 -5.41 -1.91 -1.74
C ARG A 9 -6.80 -2.44 -2.12
N GLU A 10 -7.19 -3.56 -1.55
CA GLU A 10 -8.50 -4.17 -1.83
C GLU A 10 -9.64 -3.32 -1.29
N ALA A 11 -9.48 -2.72 -0.12
CA ALA A 11 -10.49 -1.81 0.44
C ALA A 11 -10.71 -0.59 -0.45
N SER A 12 -9.69 -0.19 -1.22
CA SER A 12 -9.79 0.89 -2.19
C SER A 12 -10.26 0.42 -3.57
N GLY A 13 -10.41 -0.89 -3.78
CA GLY A 13 -10.79 -1.43 -5.08
C GLY A 13 -9.70 -1.27 -6.14
N LEU A 14 -8.43 -1.21 -5.73
CA LEU A 14 -7.31 -0.97 -6.63
C LEU A 14 -6.63 -2.28 -7.03
N SER A 15 -6.24 -2.37 -8.30
CA SER A 15 -5.41 -3.46 -8.80
C SER A 15 -3.93 -3.15 -8.56
N LEU A 16 -3.07 -4.14 -8.79
CA LEU A 16 -1.62 -3.91 -8.75
C LEU A 16 -1.20 -2.85 -9.77
N ASP A 17 -1.80 -2.85 -10.95
CA ASP A 17 -1.50 -1.87 -11.99
C ASP A 17 -1.89 -0.46 -11.58
N ASP A 18 -3.03 -0.32 -10.92
CA ASP A 18 -3.50 0.98 -10.43
C ASP A 18 -2.49 1.59 -9.46
N CYS A 19 -2.01 0.80 -8.53
CA CYS A 19 -1.02 1.26 -7.55
C CYS A 19 0.35 1.50 -8.20
N ALA A 20 0.74 0.65 -9.12
CA ALA A 20 2.02 0.79 -9.81
C ALA A 20 2.10 2.09 -10.62
N SER A 21 1.00 2.50 -11.25
CA SER A 21 0.98 3.74 -12.04
C SER A 21 1.16 4.99 -11.20
N ALA A 22 0.98 4.92 -9.90
CA ALA A 22 1.11 6.10 -9.03
C ALA A 22 2.57 6.53 -8.86
N LEU A 23 3.50 5.58 -8.72
CA LEU A 23 4.90 5.92 -8.43
C LEU A 23 5.90 4.88 -8.95
N PHE A 24 5.49 3.67 -9.21
CA PHE A 24 6.39 2.55 -9.46
C PHE A 24 6.69 2.39 -10.95
N PRO A 25 7.91 1.95 -11.32
CA PRO A 25 8.27 1.84 -12.74
C PRO A 25 7.53 0.72 -13.47
N SER A 26 7.02 -0.29 -12.73
CA SER A 26 6.31 -1.42 -13.32
C SER A 26 5.39 -2.07 -12.32
N ARG A 27 4.46 -2.88 -12.84
CA ARG A 27 3.59 -3.70 -12.01
C ARG A 27 4.40 -4.65 -11.10
N ASP A 28 5.46 -5.23 -11.64
CA ASP A 28 6.30 -6.15 -10.87
C ASP A 28 7.02 -5.45 -9.72
N ALA A 29 7.46 -4.23 -9.93
CA ALA A 29 8.10 -3.43 -8.88
C ALA A 29 7.13 -3.21 -7.72
N PHE A 30 5.88 -2.86 -8.00
CA PHE A 30 4.88 -2.70 -6.95
C PHE A 30 4.49 -4.06 -6.35
N ALA A 31 4.37 -5.12 -7.17
CA ALA A 31 4.01 -6.44 -6.68
C ALA A 31 4.96 -6.94 -5.60
N GLN A 32 6.26 -6.64 -5.72
CA GLN A 32 7.24 -6.98 -4.70
C GLN A 32 6.98 -6.23 -3.40
N LYS A 33 6.62 -4.95 -3.47
CA LYS A 33 6.27 -4.14 -2.29
C LYS A 33 4.96 -4.64 -1.67
N ASP A 34 3.99 -5.00 -2.50
CA ASP A 34 2.70 -5.52 -2.05
C ASP A 34 2.87 -6.84 -1.28
N ALA A 35 3.83 -7.66 -1.67
CA ALA A 35 4.15 -8.91 -0.99
C ALA A 35 5.02 -8.69 0.27
N ASN A 36 5.83 -7.64 0.28
CA ASN A 36 6.78 -7.34 1.37
C ASN A 36 6.66 -5.86 1.79
N PRO A 37 5.62 -5.52 2.58
CA PRO A 37 5.38 -4.11 2.96
C PRO A 37 6.54 -3.43 3.66
N GLY A 38 7.41 -4.19 4.32
CA GLY A 38 8.58 -3.65 4.97
C GLY A 38 9.58 -2.98 4.03
N THR A 39 9.46 -3.21 2.73
CA THR A 39 10.32 -2.59 1.72
C THR A 39 9.75 -1.28 1.17
N ILE A 40 8.55 -0.88 1.60
CA ILE A 40 7.92 0.37 1.18
C ILE A 40 8.61 1.54 1.89
N THR A 41 9.07 2.51 1.12
CA THR A 41 9.66 3.72 1.69
C THR A 41 8.55 4.68 2.15
N LEU A 42 8.91 5.63 3.01
CA LEU A 42 7.95 6.65 3.47
C LEU A 42 7.39 7.47 2.31
N ASN A 43 8.22 7.75 1.30
CA ASN A 43 7.80 8.50 0.12
C ASN A 43 6.77 7.71 -0.69
N GLU A 44 7.02 6.42 -0.88
CA GLU A 44 6.10 5.53 -1.57
C GLU A 44 4.79 5.39 -0.81
N LEU A 45 4.87 5.26 0.51
CA LEU A 45 3.68 5.16 1.35
C LEU A 45 2.82 6.43 1.26
N ARG A 46 3.46 7.60 1.23
CA ARG A 46 2.74 8.87 1.10
C ARG A 46 1.96 8.93 -0.21
N VAL A 47 2.56 8.47 -1.31
CA VAL A 47 1.89 8.44 -2.61
C VAL A 47 0.73 7.44 -2.60
N LEU A 48 0.95 6.25 -2.06
CA LEU A 48 -0.11 5.25 -1.92
C LEU A 48 -1.26 5.77 -1.06
N HIS A 49 -0.94 6.46 0.03
CA HIS A 49 -1.94 7.03 0.93
C HIS A 49 -2.85 8.02 0.20
N ASN A 50 -2.31 8.75 -0.78
CA ASN A 50 -3.10 9.68 -1.58
C ASN A 50 -4.06 8.98 -2.55
N VAL A 51 -3.71 7.78 -3.04
CA VAL A 51 -4.60 7.04 -3.95
C VAL A 51 -5.57 6.12 -3.21
N PHE A 52 -5.29 5.80 -1.95
CA PHE A 52 -6.17 4.98 -1.13
C PHE A 52 -7.40 5.78 -0.66
N ASN A 53 -8.53 5.10 -0.55
CA ASN A 53 -9.72 5.72 0.03
C ASN A 53 -9.61 5.79 1.55
N GLU A 54 -10.64 6.36 2.19
CA GLU A 54 -10.62 6.61 3.63
C GLU A 54 -10.53 5.32 4.45
N ASP A 55 -11.25 4.28 4.06
CA ASP A 55 -11.20 2.99 4.75
C ASP A 55 -9.81 2.36 4.66
N ALA A 56 -9.19 2.43 3.48
CA ALA A 56 -7.84 1.93 3.30
C ALA A 56 -6.82 2.71 4.12
N ARG A 57 -6.99 4.02 4.24
CA ARG A 57 -6.11 4.87 5.05
C ARG A 57 -6.17 4.49 6.53
N LYS A 58 -7.35 4.12 7.02
CA LYS A 58 -7.50 3.64 8.40
C LYS A 58 -6.74 2.33 8.61
N ILE A 59 -6.76 1.44 7.64
CA ILE A 59 -6.01 0.18 7.69
C ILE A 59 -4.51 0.47 7.78
N VAL A 60 -4.02 1.38 6.93
CA VAL A 60 -2.61 1.79 6.93
C VAL A 60 -2.22 2.39 8.27
N GLN A 61 -3.01 3.32 8.80
CA GLN A 61 -2.72 3.99 10.07
C GLN A 61 -2.66 2.99 11.22
N LYS A 62 -3.60 2.06 11.28
CA LYS A 62 -3.61 1.03 12.31
C LYS A 62 -2.37 0.14 12.22
N ALA A 63 -1.99 -0.26 11.02
CA ALA A 63 -0.80 -1.08 10.81
C ALA A 63 0.47 -0.37 11.23
N LEU A 64 0.60 0.92 10.92
CA LEU A 64 1.77 1.71 11.32
C LEU A 64 1.88 1.83 12.82
N LEU A 65 0.75 2.04 13.50
CA LEU A 65 0.74 2.10 14.96
C LEU A 65 1.15 0.77 15.59
N GLU A 66 0.70 -0.35 15.04
CA GLU A 66 1.01 -1.68 15.58
C GLU A 66 2.45 -2.10 15.31
N ILE A 67 3.00 -1.70 14.16
CA ILE A 67 4.33 -2.14 13.72
C ILE A 67 5.43 -1.22 14.25
N TYR A 68 5.22 0.10 14.22
CA TYR A 68 6.27 1.08 14.48
C TYR A 68 6.10 1.81 15.82
N LEU A 69 5.01 1.65 16.48
CA LEU A 69 4.76 2.24 17.79
C LEU A 69 4.36 1.19 18.82
#